data_e971fc5b0e4c9e0184aa4d4d45cffd6b
#
_entry.id   e971fc5b0e4c9e0184aa4d4d45cffd6b
#
_cell.length_a   1.000
_cell.length_b   1.000
_cell.length_c   1.000
_cell.angle_alpha   90.00
_cell.angle_beta   90.00
_cell.angle_gamma   90.00
#
_symmetry.space_group_name_H-M   'P 1'
#
loop_
_entity.id
_entity.type
_entity.pdbx_description
1 polymer ?
#
loop_
_entity_poly.entity_id
_entity_poly.type
_entity_poly.pdbx_seq_one_letter_code
_entity_poly.pdbx_strand_id
1 'polypeptide(L)' 'MTKKKLLLRIDPALHDTLRKWADDEFRSINAQIEFLLQKAVAENRRDANDA' A
#
# COMPACT_ATOMS: atom_id res chain seq x y z
N MET A 1 7.51 7.60 -15.89
CA MET A 1 6.69 6.41 -16.08
C MET A 1 5.25 6.68 -15.71
N THR A 2 4.33 6.17 -16.49
CA THR A 2 2.92 6.39 -16.27
C THR A 2 2.36 5.36 -15.28
N LYS A 3 1.67 5.83 -14.26
CA LYS A 3 1.03 4.94 -13.31
C LYS A 3 -0.31 4.47 -13.83
N LYS A 4 -0.62 3.23 -13.58
CA LYS A 4 -1.92 2.69 -13.96
C LYS A 4 -2.95 3.00 -12.90
N LYS A 5 -4.18 3.21 -13.33
CA LYS A 5 -5.29 3.42 -12.41
C LYS A 5 -5.81 2.09 -11.92
N LEU A 6 -6.07 2.02 -10.63
CA LEU A 6 -6.63 0.83 -10.02
C LEU A 6 -7.74 1.25 -9.07
N LEU A 7 -8.92 0.68 -9.26
CA LEU A 7 -10.02 0.91 -8.34
C LEU A 7 -9.98 -0.16 -7.27
N LEU A 8 -9.66 0.27 -6.06
CA LEU A 8 -9.54 -0.65 -4.92
C LEU A 8 -10.71 -0.44 -3.97
N ARG A 9 -11.43 -1.51 -3.70
CA ARG A 9 -12.55 -1.49 -2.78
C ARG A 9 -12.13 -2.17 -1.49
N ILE A 10 -12.09 -1.40 -0.41
CA ILE A 10 -11.65 -1.92 0.88
C ILE A 10 -12.68 -1.59 1.95
N ASP A 11 -12.58 -2.28 3.07
CA ASP A 11 -13.44 -2.06 4.20
C ASP A 11 -13.29 -0.63 4.72
N PRO A 12 -14.40 0.06 5.04
CA PRO A 12 -14.33 1.44 5.54
C PRO A 12 -13.46 1.61 6.78
N ALA A 13 -13.50 0.66 7.70
CA ALA A 13 -12.67 0.74 8.89
C ALA A 13 -11.19 0.67 8.56
N LEU A 14 -10.84 -0.18 7.61
CA LEU A 14 -9.45 -0.28 7.14
C LEU A 14 -9.03 1.01 6.44
N HIS A 15 -9.93 1.57 5.64
CA HIS A 15 -9.66 2.83 4.96
C HIS A 15 -9.35 3.93 5.96
N ASP A 16 -10.15 4.05 7.02
CA ASP A 16 -9.92 5.05 8.05
C ASP A 16 -8.59 4.86 8.75
N THR A 17 -8.25 3.63 9.04
CA THR A 17 -6.98 3.31 9.69
C THR A 17 -5.80 3.71 8.81
N LEU A 18 -5.89 3.39 7.52
CA LEU A 18 -4.84 3.74 6.57
C LEU A 18 -4.70 5.25 6.42
N ARG A 19 -5.83 5.94 6.42
CA ARG A 19 -5.83 7.40 6.31
C ARG A 19 -5.11 8.04 7.50
N LYS A 20 -5.40 7.58 8.70
CA LYS A 20 -4.74 8.10 9.89
C LYS A 20 -3.25 7.81 9.87
N TRP A 21 -2.90 6.61 9.44
CA TRP A 21 -1.51 6.23 9.34
C TRP A 21 -0.77 7.11 8.32
N ALA A 22 -1.40 7.34 7.17
CA ALA A 22 -0.82 8.20 6.16
C ALA A 22 -0.61 9.62 6.69
N ASP A 23 -1.59 10.15 7.41
CA ASP A 23 -1.47 11.47 8.01
C ASP A 23 -0.30 11.53 9.00
N ASP A 24 -0.11 10.49 9.79
CA ASP A 24 0.99 10.43 10.76
C ASP A 24 2.34 10.47 10.07
N GLU A 25 2.42 9.93 8.85
CA GLU A 25 3.67 9.89 8.09
C GLU A 25 3.75 10.99 7.04
N PHE A 26 2.83 11.93 7.08
CA PHE A 26 2.79 13.05 6.14
C PHE A 26 2.71 12.58 4.69
N ARG A 27 1.88 11.55 4.44
CA ARG A 27 1.65 11.01 3.11
C ARG A 27 0.18 11.08 2.77
N SER A 28 -0.13 11.06 1.47
CA SER A 28 -1.50 10.86 1.04
C SER A 28 -1.87 9.40 1.25
N ILE A 29 -3.18 9.11 1.32
CA ILE A 29 -3.62 7.72 1.48
C ILE A 29 -3.18 6.87 0.29
N ASN A 30 -3.22 7.44 -0.93
CA ASN A 30 -2.78 6.70 -2.10
C ASN A 30 -1.30 6.36 -2.03
N ALA A 31 -0.47 7.31 -1.59
CA ALA A 31 0.96 7.07 -1.45
C ALA A 31 1.24 6.03 -0.37
N GLN A 32 0.49 6.06 0.71
CA GLN A 32 0.66 5.09 1.79
C GLN A 32 0.32 3.68 1.32
N ILE A 33 -0.78 3.53 0.59
CA ILE A 33 -1.18 2.23 0.07
C ILE A 33 -0.13 1.71 -0.91
N GLU A 34 0.35 2.56 -1.81
CA GLU A 34 1.36 2.16 -2.78
C GLU A 34 2.63 1.69 -2.08
N PHE A 35 3.06 2.43 -1.06
CA PHE A 35 4.24 2.06 -0.29
C PHE A 35 4.08 0.68 0.37
N LEU A 36 2.93 0.46 0.98
CA LEU A 36 2.67 -0.81 1.66
C LEU A 36 2.63 -1.97 0.68
N LEU A 37 2.03 -1.76 -0.48
CA LEU A 37 1.97 -2.80 -1.50
C LEU A 37 3.35 -3.12 -2.05
N GLN A 38 4.17 -2.11 -2.29
CA GLN A 38 5.54 -2.33 -2.75
C GLN A 38 6.33 -3.13 -1.74
N LYS A 39 6.16 -2.82 -0.47
CA LYS A 39 6.85 -3.54 0.59
C LYS A 39 6.40 -5.00 0.64
N ALA A 40 5.09 -5.22 0.53
CA ALA A 40 4.54 -6.58 0.57
C ALA A 40 5.03 -7.40 -0.63
N VAL A 41 5.10 -6.79 -1.81
CA VAL A 41 5.59 -7.47 -3.01
C VAL A 41 7.06 -7.83 -2.85
N ALA A 42 7.85 -6.92 -2.32
CA ALA A 42 9.27 -7.18 -2.10
C ALA A 42 9.49 -8.34 -1.15
N GLU A 43 8.71 -8.40 -0.08
CA GLU A 43 8.79 -9.50 0.86
C GLU A 43 8.39 -10.83 0.23
N ASN A 44 7.33 -10.81 -0.58
CA ASN A 44 6.88 -12.01 -1.26
C ASN A 44 7.92 -12.52 -2.25
N ARG A 45 8.58 -11.61 -2.96
CA ARG A 45 9.63 -11.99 -3.90
C ARG A 45 10.82 -12.63 -3.22
N ARG A 46 11.18 -12.12 -2.05
CA ARG A 46 12.28 -12.70 -1.27
C ARG A 46 11.97 -14.13 -0.89
N ASP A 47 10.74 -14.38 -0.46
CA ASP A 47 10.32 -15.73 -0.10
C ASP A 47 10.41 -16.66 -1.31
N ALA A 48 9.97 -16.19 -2.47
CA ALA A 48 10.01 -16.98 -3.69
C ALA A 48 11.44 -17.29 -4.11
N ASN A 49 12.35 -16.35 -3.90
CA ASN A 49 13.75 -16.52 -4.27
C ASN A 49 14.48 -17.46 -3.31
N ASP A 50 14.02 -17.54 -2.08
CA ASP A 50 14.63 -18.39 -1.07
C ASP A 50 14.23 -19.86 -1.23
N ALA A 51 13.18 -20.11 -1.97
CA ALA A 51 12.66 -21.45 -2.16
C ALA A 51 13.59 -22.34 -2.98
#